data_cb3a6c4a916a36a96e156c78f0518a21
#
_entry.id   cb3a6c4a916a36a96e156c78f0518a21
#
_cell.length_a   1.000
_cell.length_b   1.000
_cell.length_c   1.000
_cell.angle_alpha   90.00
_cell.angle_beta   90.00
_cell.angle_gamma   90.00
#
_symmetry.space_group_name_H-M   'P 1'
#
loop_
_entity.id
_entity.type
_entity.pdbx_description
1 polymer ?
#
loop_
_entity_poly.entity_id
_entity_poly.type
_entity_poly.pdbx_seq_one_letter_code
_entity_poly.pdbx_strand_id
1 'polypeptide(L)'
;MPRKTVGLVAPLPPQVGGVAGFAEWLLAHEKAIGYRFDAFDLWRPATGGVGGRLSLHAVAIQARLLPRFLRWLRTAPRVVHYCVSATGTGLGRDLVFLTALRLSRRRVIGHLQVVPEGAPVRSRALRALDASITRWVTVAPSSAERLAEIGIRAAWIPNPIRFDSNGHGQQASRSGFRLLFVGRYGERKGCRELIAALARARDADVEATLRFVGREEHEGEEASLRDAVAVYGLGGKVEFAGVKDGDALAACYAEADVLCLPSHREGVPLAILEGMSFGLPVIATPVGGIPDFVSSDENGLLVPPGDVAALAEAITTLALDSSLRSRLGAAAREGVRAQAGSETVANRWHEVYSEVEAL
;
A
#
# COMPACT_ATOMS: atom_id res chain seq x y z
N MET A 1 7.57 -32.33 -11.46
CA MET A 1 8.68 -31.64 -12.13
C MET A 1 9.35 -30.66 -11.14
N PRO A 2 10.66 -30.44 -11.16
CA PRO A 2 11.28 -29.42 -10.32
C PRO A 2 10.69 -28.05 -10.70
N ARG A 3 10.34 -27.23 -9.67
CA ARG A 3 9.81 -25.89 -9.92
C ARG A 3 10.89 -25.03 -10.57
N LYS A 4 10.49 -24.24 -11.55
CA LYS A 4 11.35 -23.25 -12.18
C LYS A 4 11.70 -22.14 -11.17
N THR A 5 12.83 -21.50 -11.36
CA THR A 5 13.35 -20.48 -10.43
C THR A 5 13.35 -19.10 -11.08
N VAL A 6 12.86 -18.09 -10.35
CA VAL A 6 12.88 -16.66 -10.70
C VAL A 6 13.81 -15.95 -9.73
N GLY A 7 14.68 -15.08 -10.23
CA GLY A 7 15.46 -14.18 -9.38
C GLY A 7 14.56 -13.11 -8.79
N LEU A 8 14.65 -12.84 -7.50
CA LEU A 8 13.90 -11.78 -6.83
C LEU A 8 14.86 -10.72 -6.31
N VAL A 9 14.80 -9.50 -6.85
CA VAL A 9 15.60 -8.36 -6.40
C VAL A 9 14.68 -7.37 -5.69
N ALA A 10 14.67 -7.42 -4.37
CA ALA A 10 13.75 -6.63 -3.53
C ALA A 10 14.35 -6.33 -2.17
N PRO A 11 13.82 -5.32 -1.43
CA PRO A 11 14.06 -5.23 0.01
C PRO A 11 13.41 -6.45 0.70
N LEU A 12 14.17 -7.14 1.54
CA LEU A 12 13.69 -8.31 2.28
C LEU A 12 13.47 -8.00 3.77
N PRO A 13 12.70 -8.83 4.51
CA PRO A 13 12.62 -8.72 5.96
C PRO A 13 14.00 -8.76 6.63
N PRO A 14 14.22 -8.07 7.75
CA PRO A 14 13.24 -7.44 8.65
C PRO A 14 12.81 -6.00 8.26
N GLN A 15 13.02 -5.59 7.03
CA GLN A 15 12.57 -4.27 6.58
C GLN A 15 11.03 -4.19 6.59
N VAL A 16 10.49 -3.07 7.08
CA VAL A 16 9.04 -2.82 7.14
C VAL A 16 8.61 -1.93 5.98
N GLY A 17 7.56 -2.32 5.28
CA GLY A 17 6.97 -1.53 4.19
C GLY A 17 6.31 -2.41 3.13
N GLY A 18 5.48 -1.80 2.29
CA GLY A 18 4.70 -2.53 1.27
C GLY A 18 5.54 -3.40 0.34
N VAL A 19 6.72 -2.92 -0.09
CA VAL A 19 7.60 -3.69 -0.99
C VAL A 19 8.22 -4.90 -0.28
N ALA A 20 8.65 -4.73 0.98
CA ALA A 20 9.24 -5.82 1.77
C ALA A 20 8.18 -6.87 2.14
N GLY A 21 6.98 -6.43 2.54
CA GLY A 21 5.85 -7.33 2.82
C GLY A 21 5.40 -8.10 1.57
N PHE A 22 5.43 -7.48 0.40
CA PHE A 22 5.18 -8.17 -0.86
C PHE A 22 6.27 -9.22 -1.17
N ALA A 23 7.54 -8.89 -0.98
CA ALA A 23 8.64 -9.83 -1.18
C ALA A 23 8.55 -11.03 -0.22
N GLU A 24 8.22 -10.79 1.04
CA GLU A 24 7.97 -11.83 2.04
C GLU A 24 6.81 -12.74 1.61
N TRP A 25 5.72 -12.14 1.13
CA TRP A 25 4.57 -12.90 0.63
C TRP A 25 4.95 -13.79 -0.57
N LEU A 26 5.73 -13.29 -1.55
CA LEU A 26 6.21 -14.11 -2.68
C LEU A 26 6.98 -15.34 -2.20
N LEU A 27 7.92 -15.15 -1.27
CA LEU A 27 8.74 -16.22 -0.71
C LEU A 27 7.90 -17.25 0.07
N ALA A 28 6.87 -16.80 0.77
CA ALA A 28 5.95 -17.68 1.49
C ALA A 28 4.99 -18.47 0.58
N HIS A 29 4.70 -17.94 -0.63
CA HIS A 29 3.69 -18.50 -1.54
C HIS A 29 4.27 -19.19 -2.80
N GLU A 30 5.54 -19.57 -2.78
CA GLU A 30 6.20 -20.29 -3.90
C GLU A 30 5.40 -21.47 -4.45
N LYS A 31 4.71 -22.20 -3.57
CA LYS A 31 3.89 -23.35 -3.97
C LYS A 31 2.66 -22.93 -4.78
N ALA A 32 1.96 -21.91 -4.34
CA ALA A 32 0.76 -21.39 -4.99
C ALA A 32 1.10 -20.73 -6.32
N ILE A 33 2.20 -19.98 -6.36
CA ILE A 33 2.69 -19.31 -7.57
C ILE A 33 3.30 -20.32 -8.56
N GLY A 34 3.77 -21.48 -8.10
CA GLY A 34 4.40 -22.50 -8.94
C GLY A 34 5.87 -22.26 -9.28
N TYR A 35 6.51 -21.27 -8.67
CA TYR A 35 7.91 -20.91 -8.87
C TYR A 35 8.69 -20.89 -7.55
N ARG A 36 10.02 -21.05 -7.62
CA ARG A 36 10.95 -20.78 -6.54
C ARG A 36 11.58 -19.40 -6.74
N PHE A 37 12.02 -18.79 -5.67
CA PHE A 37 12.71 -17.50 -5.74
C PHE A 37 14.15 -17.60 -5.23
N ASP A 38 15.10 -17.14 -6.08
CA ASP A 38 16.48 -16.88 -5.69
C ASP A 38 16.60 -15.37 -5.38
N ALA A 39 16.58 -15.03 -4.10
CA ALA A 39 16.39 -13.66 -3.66
C ALA A 39 17.72 -12.91 -3.44
N PHE A 40 17.81 -11.70 -3.97
CA PHE A 40 18.85 -10.72 -3.69
C PHE A 40 18.27 -9.56 -2.88
N ASP A 41 18.76 -9.37 -1.66
CA ASP A 41 18.30 -8.31 -0.76
C ASP A 41 18.88 -6.94 -1.15
N LEU A 42 17.97 -6.03 -1.48
CA LEU A 42 18.26 -4.60 -1.68
C LEU A 42 18.33 -3.85 -0.35
N TRP A 43 19.00 -4.39 0.64
CA TRP A 43 19.09 -3.83 1.97
C TRP A 43 19.15 -2.30 1.97
N ARG A 44 18.22 -1.67 2.68
CA ARG A 44 18.19 -0.23 2.93
C ARG A 44 18.38 -0.02 4.43
N PRO A 45 19.40 0.73 4.86
CA PRO A 45 19.46 1.11 6.27
C PRO A 45 18.20 1.88 6.62
N ALA A 46 17.67 1.63 7.81
CA ALA A 46 16.58 2.39 8.39
C ALA A 46 17.06 3.82 8.72
N THR A 47 17.34 4.61 7.72
CA THR A 47 17.54 6.05 7.89
C THR A 47 16.15 6.67 7.93
N GLY A 48 15.73 7.10 9.10
CA GLY A 48 14.47 7.84 9.32
C GLY A 48 14.49 9.19 8.57
N GLY A 49 14.27 9.14 7.27
CA GLY A 49 14.21 10.30 6.42
C GLY A 49 13.35 9.98 5.21
N VAL A 50 12.07 10.38 5.26
CA VAL A 50 11.23 10.56 4.09
C VAL A 50 11.76 11.80 3.37
N GLY A 51 12.67 11.61 2.43
CA GLY A 51 13.16 12.71 1.63
C GLY A 51 14.41 12.28 0.87
N GLY A 52 14.27 12.05 -0.42
CA GLY A 52 15.31 11.60 -1.35
C GLY A 52 16.48 12.59 -1.54
N ARG A 53 17.04 13.10 -0.44
CA ARG A 53 18.28 13.88 -0.50
C ARG A 53 19.44 12.93 -0.74
N LEU A 54 20.20 13.22 -1.79
CA LEU A 54 21.48 12.58 -2.08
C LEU A 54 22.43 12.84 -0.89
N SER A 55 22.67 11.82 -0.06
CA SER A 55 23.72 11.86 0.94
C SER A 55 24.89 10.97 0.49
N LEU A 56 26.12 11.38 0.74
CA LEU A 56 27.33 10.59 0.47
C LEU A 56 27.24 9.20 1.14
N HIS A 57 26.63 9.13 2.31
CA HIS A 57 26.37 7.90 3.02
C HIS A 57 25.44 6.95 2.24
N ALA A 58 24.34 7.45 1.68
CA ALA A 58 23.43 6.66 0.86
C ALA A 58 24.12 6.15 -0.42
N VAL A 59 24.96 6.96 -1.05
CA VAL A 59 25.76 6.55 -2.21
C VAL A 59 26.77 5.45 -1.84
N ALA A 60 27.47 5.58 -0.71
CA ALA A 60 28.44 4.59 -0.24
C ALA A 60 27.77 3.23 0.06
N ILE A 61 26.56 3.23 0.63
CA ILE A 61 25.80 2.00 0.87
C ILE A 61 25.42 1.35 -0.47
N GLN A 62 24.93 2.11 -1.44
CA GLN A 62 24.58 1.57 -2.74
C GLN A 62 25.81 1.01 -3.48
N ALA A 63 26.97 1.66 -3.35
CA ALA A 63 28.21 1.17 -3.92
C ALA A 63 28.65 -0.19 -3.35
N ARG A 64 28.39 -0.46 -2.07
CA ARG A 64 28.68 -1.76 -1.43
C ARG A 64 27.79 -2.91 -1.92
N LEU A 65 26.61 -2.61 -2.46
CA LEU A 65 25.71 -3.62 -3.01
C LEU A 65 26.19 -4.13 -4.38
N LEU A 66 26.87 -3.31 -5.16
CA LEU A 66 27.27 -3.65 -6.53
C LEU A 66 28.13 -4.92 -6.63
N PRO A 67 29.21 -5.12 -5.85
CA PRO A 67 29.99 -6.36 -5.91
C PRO A 67 29.18 -7.60 -5.51
N ARG A 68 28.28 -7.46 -4.53
CA ARG A 68 27.38 -8.54 -4.11
C ARG A 68 26.40 -8.88 -5.22
N PHE A 69 25.83 -7.86 -5.86
CA PHE A 69 24.91 -8.02 -6.97
C PHE A 69 25.58 -8.69 -8.18
N LEU A 70 26.78 -8.25 -8.57
CA LEU A 70 27.54 -8.85 -9.68
C LEU A 70 27.94 -10.30 -9.40
N ARG A 71 28.19 -10.65 -8.13
CA ARG A 71 28.42 -12.05 -7.73
C ARG A 71 27.16 -12.88 -7.90
N TRP A 72 26.03 -12.41 -7.37
CA TRP A 72 24.73 -13.06 -7.51
C TRP A 72 24.32 -13.19 -8.99
N LEU A 73 24.55 -12.17 -9.80
CA LEU A 73 24.22 -12.15 -11.23
C LEU A 73 24.87 -13.28 -12.03
N ARG A 74 25.99 -13.85 -11.58
CA ARG A 74 26.66 -14.98 -12.25
C ARG A 74 25.81 -16.24 -12.23
N THR A 75 25.03 -16.44 -11.18
CA THR A 75 24.17 -17.61 -10.97
C THR A 75 22.68 -17.27 -11.06
N ALA A 76 22.33 -16.00 -11.21
CA ALA A 76 20.95 -15.54 -11.26
C ALA A 76 20.12 -16.25 -12.32
N PRO A 77 18.85 -16.57 -12.04
CA PRO A 77 17.93 -17.18 -12.99
C PRO A 77 17.76 -16.32 -14.27
N ARG A 78 17.24 -16.96 -15.34
CA ARG A 78 17.00 -16.26 -16.63
C ARG A 78 15.94 -15.16 -16.49
N VAL A 79 14.90 -15.38 -15.70
CA VAL A 79 13.86 -14.40 -15.38
C VAL A 79 14.15 -13.78 -14.03
N VAL A 80 14.10 -12.46 -13.95
CA VAL A 80 14.34 -11.70 -12.72
C VAL A 80 13.19 -10.75 -12.46
N HIS A 81 12.55 -10.88 -11.30
CA HIS A 81 11.58 -9.95 -10.76
C HIS A 81 12.32 -8.87 -9.98
N TYR A 82 12.28 -7.64 -10.46
CA TYR A 82 12.99 -6.51 -9.89
C TYR A 82 12.02 -5.47 -9.33
N CYS A 83 12.05 -5.24 -8.01
CA CYS A 83 11.27 -4.18 -7.38
C CYS A 83 11.92 -2.81 -7.61
N VAL A 84 11.37 -2.05 -8.54
CA VAL A 84 11.90 -0.76 -8.99
C VAL A 84 11.58 0.33 -7.96
N SER A 85 12.58 1.13 -7.61
CA SER A 85 12.42 2.22 -6.63
C SER A 85 11.86 3.51 -7.22
N ALA A 86 12.13 3.79 -8.48
CA ALA A 86 11.69 4.97 -9.25
C ALA A 86 11.93 6.36 -8.61
N THR A 87 12.57 6.46 -7.44
CA THR A 87 12.79 7.73 -6.72
C THR A 87 14.16 7.82 -6.06
N GLY A 88 14.69 9.03 -5.95
CA GLY A 88 15.89 9.36 -5.17
C GLY A 88 17.14 8.57 -5.55
N THR A 89 17.94 8.19 -4.56
CA THR A 89 19.16 7.40 -4.71
C THR A 89 18.92 5.98 -5.24
N GLY A 90 17.69 5.46 -5.09
CA GLY A 90 17.29 4.17 -5.62
C GLY A 90 17.33 4.12 -7.14
N LEU A 91 16.97 5.21 -7.81
CA LEU A 91 16.94 5.28 -9.28
C LEU A 91 18.34 5.08 -9.90
N GLY A 92 19.38 5.70 -9.34
CA GLY A 92 20.76 5.52 -9.82
C GLY A 92 21.24 4.07 -9.71
N ARG A 93 20.91 3.40 -8.58
CA ARG A 93 21.17 1.97 -8.41
C ARG A 93 20.40 1.15 -9.43
N ASP A 94 19.11 1.43 -9.58
CA ASP A 94 18.23 0.67 -10.47
C ASP A 94 18.73 0.76 -11.93
N LEU A 95 19.21 1.92 -12.38
CA LEU A 95 19.85 2.08 -13.69
C LEU A 95 21.06 1.14 -13.85
N VAL A 96 21.96 1.10 -12.86
CA VAL A 96 23.15 0.25 -12.90
C VAL A 96 22.79 -1.23 -12.89
N PHE A 97 21.91 -1.65 -11.99
CA PHE A 97 21.55 -3.05 -11.82
C PHE A 97 20.74 -3.58 -13.00
N LEU A 98 19.76 -2.81 -13.47
CA LEU A 98 18.95 -3.18 -14.65
C LEU A 98 19.80 -3.22 -15.93
N THR A 99 20.75 -2.31 -16.09
CA THR A 99 21.72 -2.37 -17.21
C THR A 99 22.57 -3.64 -17.13
N ALA A 100 23.07 -4.02 -15.95
CA ALA A 100 23.84 -5.24 -15.77
C ALA A 100 23.01 -6.51 -16.07
N LEU A 101 21.72 -6.55 -15.64
CA LEU A 101 20.79 -7.62 -15.97
C LEU A 101 20.59 -7.74 -17.49
N ARG A 102 20.36 -6.61 -18.17
CA ARG A 102 20.21 -6.56 -19.63
C ARG A 102 21.46 -7.07 -20.36
N LEU A 103 22.63 -6.58 -19.98
CA LEU A 103 23.90 -7.01 -20.57
C LEU A 103 24.16 -8.50 -20.35
N SER A 104 23.68 -9.05 -19.24
CA SER A 104 23.74 -10.48 -18.93
C SER A 104 22.59 -11.27 -19.57
N ARG A 105 21.81 -10.67 -20.49
CA ARG A 105 20.69 -11.28 -21.22
C ARG A 105 19.62 -11.88 -20.29
N ARG A 106 19.39 -11.27 -19.11
CA ARG A 106 18.29 -11.65 -18.23
C ARG A 106 17.01 -10.97 -18.71
N ARG A 107 15.89 -11.66 -18.57
CA ARG A 107 14.54 -11.11 -18.78
C ARG A 107 14.05 -10.51 -17.48
N VAL A 108 13.68 -9.24 -17.49
CA VAL A 108 13.38 -8.50 -16.28
C VAL A 108 11.92 -8.14 -16.22
N ILE A 109 11.26 -8.52 -15.14
CA ILE A 109 9.95 -8.01 -14.74
C ILE A 109 10.20 -6.83 -13.80
N GLY A 110 9.88 -5.62 -14.25
CA GLY A 110 9.99 -4.40 -13.46
C GLY A 110 8.71 -4.16 -12.67
N HIS A 111 8.76 -4.37 -11.36
CA HIS A 111 7.61 -4.16 -10.47
C HIS A 111 7.69 -2.80 -9.79
N LEU A 112 6.73 -1.94 -10.08
CA LEU A 112 6.65 -0.58 -9.58
C LEU A 112 5.45 -0.42 -8.65
N GLN A 113 5.69 -0.33 -7.33
CA GLN A 113 4.62 -0.20 -6.34
C GLN A 113 4.10 1.23 -6.15
N VAL A 114 4.87 2.23 -6.55
CA VAL A 114 4.46 3.64 -6.52
C VAL A 114 4.87 4.28 -7.83
N VAL A 115 3.89 4.72 -8.62
CA VAL A 115 4.15 5.56 -9.79
C VAL A 115 4.27 7.01 -9.32
N PRO A 116 5.43 7.65 -9.50
CA PRO A 116 5.63 9.02 -9.04
C PRO A 116 4.67 9.99 -9.75
N GLU A 117 4.05 10.89 -9.00
CA GLU A 117 3.24 11.96 -9.58
C GLU A 117 4.14 13.06 -10.17
N GLY A 118 3.79 13.45 -11.38
CA GLY A 118 4.19 14.58 -12.17
C GLY A 118 5.58 15.21 -11.94
N ALA A 119 6.61 14.78 -12.69
CA ALA A 119 7.70 15.65 -13.09
C ALA A 119 8.33 15.10 -14.39
N PRO A 120 8.65 15.93 -15.38
CA PRO A 120 9.27 15.53 -16.65
C PRO A 120 10.56 14.72 -16.49
N VAL A 121 11.33 14.99 -15.42
CA VAL A 121 12.58 14.27 -15.09
C VAL A 121 12.31 12.81 -14.71
N ARG A 122 11.26 12.54 -13.96
CA ARG A 122 10.90 11.17 -13.55
C ARG A 122 10.40 10.33 -14.72
N SER A 123 9.66 10.93 -15.65
CA SER A 123 9.23 10.28 -16.88
C SER A 123 10.42 9.89 -17.78
N ARG A 124 11.45 10.75 -17.88
CA ARG A 124 12.69 10.43 -18.61
C ARG A 124 13.47 9.29 -17.96
N ALA A 125 13.51 9.26 -16.62
CA ALA A 125 14.18 8.22 -15.87
C ALA A 125 13.51 6.85 -16.04
N LEU A 126 12.17 6.79 -15.94
CA LEU A 126 11.41 5.56 -16.16
C LEU A 126 11.58 5.05 -17.60
N ARG A 127 11.58 5.93 -18.62
CA ARG A 127 11.88 5.54 -20.00
C ARG A 127 13.30 5.01 -20.19
N ALA A 128 14.26 5.54 -19.44
CA ALA A 128 15.63 5.00 -19.47
C ALA A 128 15.71 3.58 -18.87
N LEU A 129 14.91 3.28 -17.85
CA LEU A 129 14.81 1.94 -17.26
C LEU A 129 14.07 0.97 -18.20
N ASP A 130 13.08 1.45 -18.96
CA ASP A 130 12.23 0.65 -19.85
C ASP A 130 13.04 -0.20 -20.83
N ALA A 131 14.12 0.36 -21.38
CA ALA A 131 15.03 -0.37 -22.27
C ALA A 131 15.63 -1.65 -21.66
N SER A 132 15.62 -1.80 -20.34
CA SER A 132 16.17 -2.95 -19.61
C SER A 132 15.08 -3.86 -19.01
N ILE A 133 13.81 -3.53 -19.20
CA ILE A 133 12.68 -4.25 -18.63
C ILE A 133 11.89 -4.94 -19.74
N THR A 134 11.63 -6.23 -19.57
CA THR A 134 10.87 -7.05 -20.51
C THR A 134 9.37 -6.88 -20.31
N ARG A 135 8.92 -6.78 -19.06
CA ARG A 135 7.53 -6.61 -18.67
C ARG A 135 7.42 -5.71 -17.45
N TRP A 136 6.60 -4.67 -17.54
CA TRP A 136 6.25 -3.85 -16.39
C TRP A 136 5.01 -4.37 -15.68
N VAL A 137 5.03 -4.31 -14.36
CA VAL A 137 3.88 -4.59 -13.49
C VAL A 137 3.75 -3.48 -12.46
N THR A 138 2.53 -3.02 -12.23
CA THR A 138 2.16 -2.03 -11.21
C THR A 138 1.14 -2.62 -10.25
N VAL A 139 0.79 -1.88 -9.19
CA VAL A 139 -0.12 -2.38 -8.15
C VAL A 139 -1.58 -1.96 -8.34
N ALA A 140 -1.87 -1.12 -9.34
CA ALA A 140 -3.23 -0.61 -9.60
C ALA A 140 -3.43 -0.24 -11.07
N PRO A 141 -4.67 -0.28 -11.59
CA PRO A 141 -5.03 0.18 -12.94
C PRO A 141 -4.56 1.59 -13.24
N SER A 142 -4.89 2.57 -12.39
CA SER A 142 -4.48 3.97 -12.55
C SER A 142 -2.96 4.14 -12.64
N SER A 143 -2.19 3.31 -11.95
CA SER A 143 -0.74 3.30 -12.06
C SER A 143 -0.25 2.80 -13.41
N ALA A 144 -0.93 1.80 -14.01
CA ALA A 144 -0.62 1.32 -15.36
C ALA A 144 -0.98 2.36 -16.43
N GLU A 145 -2.12 3.04 -16.30
CA GLU A 145 -2.55 4.13 -17.16
C GLU A 145 -1.54 5.28 -17.17
N ARG A 146 -1.06 5.69 -16.00
CA ARG A 146 -0.02 6.74 -15.86
C ARG A 146 1.32 6.34 -16.50
N LEU A 147 1.68 5.06 -16.51
CA LEU A 147 2.83 4.59 -17.27
C LEU A 147 2.56 4.62 -18.78
N ALA A 148 1.33 4.31 -19.21
CA ALA A 148 0.95 4.38 -20.61
C ALA A 148 1.00 5.81 -21.19
N GLU A 149 0.71 6.85 -20.39
CA GLU A 149 0.87 8.26 -20.75
C GLU A 149 2.30 8.63 -21.18
N ILE A 150 3.29 7.92 -20.62
CA ILE A 150 4.70 8.10 -20.97
C ILE A 150 5.24 7.03 -21.93
N GLY A 151 4.34 6.24 -22.56
CA GLY A 151 4.67 5.24 -23.56
C GLY A 151 5.10 3.88 -23.00
N ILE A 152 4.96 3.63 -21.69
CA ILE A 152 5.33 2.35 -21.05
C ILE A 152 4.07 1.51 -20.82
N ARG A 153 4.01 0.32 -21.44
CA ARG A 153 2.91 -0.63 -21.21
C ARG A 153 3.17 -1.47 -19.98
N ALA A 154 2.25 -1.47 -19.01
CA ALA A 154 2.33 -2.24 -17.80
C ALA A 154 1.07 -3.09 -17.59
N ALA A 155 1.23 -4.30 -17.07
CA ALA A 155 0.16 -5.01 -16.40
C ALA A 155 -0.03 -4.43 -14.99
N TRP A 156 -1.14 -4.75 -14.33
CA TRP A 156 -1.29 -4.43 -12.92
C TRP A 156 -1.66 -5.68 -12.11
N ILE A 157 -1.06 -5.81 -10.94
CA ILE A 157 -1.32 -6.88 -9.96
C ILE A 157 -1.26 -6.22 -8.59
N PRO A 158 -2.36 -6.18 -7.83
CA PRO A 158 -2.38 -5.54 -6.52
C PRO A 158 -1.49 -6.29 -5.52
N ASN A 159 -1.11 -5.62 -4.47
CA ASN A 159 -0.49 -6.30 -3.34
C ASN A 159 -1.49 -7.29 -2.73
N PRO A 160 -1.04 -8.50 -2.40
CA PRO A 160 -1.90 -9.53 -1.83
C PRO A 160 -2.36 -9.15 -0.44
N ILE A 161 -3.62 -9.43 -0.14
CA ILE A 161 -4.20 -9.26 1.19
C ILE A 161 -4.47 -10.63 1.80
N ARG A 162 -4.15 -10.77 3.09
CA ARG A 162 -4.56 -11.90 3.88
C ARG A 162 -6.02 -11.73 4.27
N PHE A 163 -6.82 -12.73 4.00
CA PHE A 163 -8.20 -12.80 4.48
C PHE A 163 -8.21 -13.64 5.75
N ASP A 164 -8.78 -13.09 6.82
CA ASP A 164 -9.10 -13.90 7.97
C ASP A 164 -10.25 -14.86 7.60
N SER A 165 -9.99 -16.17 7.71
CA SER A 165 -10.98 -17.21 7.46
C SER A 165 -12.17 -17.15 8.44
N ASN A 166 -11.95 -16.56 9.61
CA ASN A 166 -12.96 -16.47 10.66
C ASN A 166 -13.99 -15.38 10.44
N GLY A 167 -13.96 -14.69 9.31
CA GLY A 167 -14.93 -13.69 8.85
C GLY A 167 -15.52 -12.87 9.99
N HIS A 168 -15.75 -11.60 9.86
CA HIS A 168 -16.48 -10.86 10.89
C HIS A 168 -17.82 -11.52 11.18
N GLY A 169 -17.74 -12.50 12.09
CA GLY A 169 -18.89 -12.99 12.80
C GLY A 169 -19.36 -11.86 13.73
N GLN A 170 -20.59 -11.40 13.45
CA GLN A 170 -21.44 -10.71 14.39
C GLN A 170 -20.75 -9.56 15.14
N GLN A 171 -20.96 -8.37 14.67
CA GLN A 171 -20.97 -7.19 15.54
C GLN A 171 -21.84 -7.53 16.74
N ALA A 172 -21.21 -8.06 17.80
CA ALA A 172 -21.87 -8.14 19.10
C ALA A 172 -22.44 -6.74 19.36
N SER A 173 -23.63 -6.65 19.91
CA SER A 173 -24.36 -5.42 20.27
C SER A 173 -23.49 -4.58 21.21
N ARG A 174 -22.55 -3.84 20.65
CA ARG A 174 -21.66 -2.94 21.37
C ARG A 174 -22.21 -1.53 21.19
N SER A 175 -22.17 -0.73 22.25
CA SER A 175 -22.60 0.66 22.21
C SER A 175 -21.53 1.52 21.49
N GLY A 176 -21.98 2.44 20.62
CA GLY A 176 -21.16 3.45 19.96
C GLY A 176 -20.59 3.01 18.62
N PHE A 177 -20.35 4.00 17.74
CA PHE A 177 -19.80 3.85 16.41
C PHE A 177 -18.27 4.05 16.43
N ARG A 178 -17.51 3.16 15.83
CA ARG A 178 -16.04 3.13 15.93
C ARG A 178 -15.38 3.34 14.59
N LEU A 179 -14.73 4.49 14.47
CA LEU A 179 -13.89 4.83 13.34
C LEU A 179 -12.47 4.32 13.58
N LEU A 180 -11.88 3.76 12.55
CA LEU A 180 -10.49 3.34 12.53
C LEU A 180 -9.72 4.13 11.47
N PHE A 181 -8.56 4.61 11.83
CA PHE A 181 -7.53 5.10 10.93
C PHE A 181 -6.28 4.23 11.07
N VAL A 182 -5.71 3.76 9.95
CA VAL A 182 -4.47 2.97 9.96
C VAL A 182 -3.46 3.59 9.02
N GLY A 183 -2.30 3.95 9.54
CA GLY A 183 -1.21 4.52 8.76
C GLY A 183 -0.31 5.47 9.54
N ARG A 184 0.66 6.07 8.85
CA ARG A 184 1.38 7.21 9.43
C ARG A 184 0.45 8.40 9.45
N TYR A 185 0.24 8.99 10.62
CA TYR A 185 -0.65 10.13 10.76
C TYR A 185 0.12 11.44 10.65
N GLY A 186 -0.56 12.43 10.06
CA GLY A 186 -0.05 13.75 9.79
C GLY A 186 -0.95 14.52 8.82
N GLU A 187 -0.50 15.71 8.43
CA GLU A 187 -1.25 16.61 7.56
C GLU A 187 -1.63 15.95 6.22
N ARG A 188 -0.66 15.27 5.58
CA ARG A 188 -0.86 14.60 4.29
C ARG A 188 -1.98 13.56 4.30
N LYS A 189 -2.28 12.99 5.45
CA LYS A 189 -3.30 11.93 5.63
C LYS A 189 -4.67 12.44 6.07
N GLY A 190 -4.84 13.77 6.20
CA GLY A 190 -6.12 14.35 6.58
C GLY A 190 -6.56 14.05 8.01
N CYS A 191 -5.58 13.80 8.90
CA CYS A 191 -5.90 13.39 10.28
C CYS A 191 -6.57 14.49 11.09
N ARG A 192 -6.22 15.76 10.83
CA ARG A 192 -6.83 16.92 11.49
C ARG A 192 -8.27 17.11 11.02
N GLU A 193 -8.50 16.92 9.72
CA GLU A 193 -9.84 16.94 9.11
C GLU A 193 -10.73 15.83 9.69
N LEU A 194 -10.18 14.65 9.94
CA LEU A 194 -10.90 13.54 10.53
C LEU A 194 -11.34 13.84 11.97
N ILE A 195 -10.47 14.47 12.78
CA ILE A 195 -10.82 14.92 14.14
C ILE A 195 -11.90 16.00 14.09
N ALA A 196 -11.79 16.98 13.18
CA ALA A 196 -12.80 18.02 13.01
C ALA A 196 -14.16 17.46 12.54
N ALA A 197 -14.14 16.47 11.63
CA ALA A 197 -15.35 15.81 11.17
C ALA A 197 -16.02 14.98 12.27
N LEU A 198 -15.23 14.31 13.13
CA LEU A 198 -15.76 13.62 14.31
C LEU A 198 -16.46 14.59 15.27
N ALA A 199 -15.90 15.79 15.49
CA ALA A 199 -16.52 16.82 16.30
C ALA A 199 -17.88 17.25 15.72
N ARG A 200 -17.97 17.48 14.41
CA ARG A 200 -19.22 17.82 13.73
C ARG A 200 -20.27 16.70 13.80
N ALA A 201 -19.83 15.45 13.65
CA ALA A 201 -20.72 14.30 13.77
C ALA A 201 -21.30 14.19 15.20
N ARG A 202 -20.49 14.45 16.24
CA ARG A 202 -20.97 14.56 17.63
C ARG A 202 -22.01 15.68 17.79
N ASP A 203 -21.79 16.83 17.16
CA ASP A 203 -22.73 17.95 17.22
C ASP A 203 -24.06 17.63 16.50
N ALA A 204 -24.09 16.57 15.70
CA ALA A 204 -25.29 15.95 15.12
C ALA A 204 -25.77 14.70 15.91
N ASP A 205 -25.47 14.63 17.20
CA ASP A 205 -25.86 13.56 18.15
C ASP A 205 -25.33 12.15 17.79
N VAL A 206 -24.24 12.06 17.01
CA VAL A 206 -23.58 10.78 16.71
C VAL A 206 -22.57 10.43 17.81
N GLU A 207 -22.86 9.36 18.56
CA GLU A 207 -21.90 8.78 19.51
C GLU A 207 -20.85 7.95 18.77
N ALA A 208 -19.68 8.54 18.52
CA ALA A 208 -18.60 7.88 17.84
C ALA A 208 -17.26 8.01 18.58
N THR A 209 -16.36 7.05 18.33
CA THR A 209 -14.97 7.06 18.77
C THR A 209 -14.05 6.90 17.58
N LEU A 210 -12.83 7.40 17.69
CA LEU A 210 -11.81 7.31 16.65
C LEU A 210 -10.54 6.70 17.22
N ARG A 211 -10.04 5.64 16.59
CA ARG A 211 -8.76 5.04 16.91
C ARG A 211 -7.76 5.29 15.79
N PHE A 212 -6.65 5.95 16.10
CA PHE A 212 -5.48 6.06 15.24
C PHE A 212 -4.52 4.91 15.52
N VAL A 213 -4.20 4.11 14.49
CA VAL A 213 -3.19 3.04 14.56
C VAL A 213 -2.04 3.39 13.64
N GLY A 214 -0.84 3.50 14.19
CA GLY A 214 0.35 3.85 13.45
C GLY A 214 1.28 4.75 14.26
N ARG A 215 2.00 5.59 13.57
CA ARG A 215 2.92 6.59 14.15
C ARG A 215 2.87 7.88 13.34
N GLU A 216 3.34 8.94 13.93
CA GLU A 216 3.49 10.22 13.24
C GLU A 216 4.44 10.11 12.03
N GLU A 217 4.17 10.89 10.99
CA GLU A 217 5.00 10.97 9.79
C GLU A 217 6.22 11.88 10.05
N HIS A 218 6.00 12.98 10.78
CA HIS A 218 7.03 13.91 11.24
C HIS A 218 6.90 14.14 12.75
N GLU A 219 8.01 14.41 13.40
CA GLU A 219 8.06 14.69 14.84
C GLU A 219 7.15 15.86 15.21
N GLY A 220 6.32 15.68 16.23
CA GLY A 220 5.39 16.69 16.75
C GLY A 220 4.00 16.66 16.11
N GLU A 221 3.76 15.87 15.08
CA GLU A 221 2.42 15.78 14.47
C GLU A 221 1.40 15.15 15.44
N GLU A 222 1.79 14.12 16.21
CA GLU A 222 0.89 13.55 17.21
C GLU A 222 0.50 14.55 18.28
N ALA A 223 1.45 15.36 18.78
CA ALA A 223 1.15 16.40 19.75
C ALA A 223 0.15 17.42 19.19
N SER A 224 0.33 17.86 17.94
CA SER A 224 -0.59 18.76 17.24
C SER A 224 -2.00 18.17 17.04
N LEU A 225 -2.11 16.85 16.84
CA LEU A 225 -3.41 16.18 16.75
C LEU A 225 -4.08 16.06 18.12
N ARG A 226 -3.32 15.80 19.19
CA ARG A 226 -3.84 15.80 20.57
C ARG A 226 -4.33 17.19 21.00
N ASP A 227 -3.67 18.26 20.59
CA ASP A 227 -4.15 19.61 20.79
C ASP A 227 -5.49 19.85 20.07
N ALA A 228 -5.61 19.38 18.82
CA ALA A 228 -6.88 19.45 18.09
C ALA A 228 -8.01 18.67 18.83
N VAL A 229 -7.72 17.49 19.35
CA VAL A 229 -8.67 16.71 20.17
C VAL A 229 -9.14 17.52 21.39
N ALA A 230 -8.23 18.20 22.06
CA ALA A 230 -8.57 19.05 23.22
C ALA A 230 -9.42 20.27 22.80
N VAL A 231 -9.04 20.98 21.73
CA VAL A 231 -9.75 22.14 21.18
C VAL A 231 -11.19 21.77 20.80
N TYR A 232 -11.40 20.61 20.19
CA TYR A 232 -12.74 20.14 19.82
C TYR A 232 -13.50 19.46 20.96
N GLY A 233 -12.93 19.34 22.17
CA GLY A 233 -13.59 18.71 23.32
C GLY A 233 -13.86 17.22 23.12
N LEU A 234 -12.99 16.52 22.40
CA LEU A 234 -13.12 15.09 22.10
C LEU A 234 -12.29 14.20 23.05
N GLY A 235 -11.97 14.69 24.25
CA GLY A 235 -11.27 13.91 25.28
C GLY A 235 -11.98 12.59 25.55
N GLY A 236 -11.22 11.48 25.57
CA GLY A 236 -11.74 10.12 25.74
C GLY A 236 -12.48 9.53 24.53
N LYS A 237 -12.68 10.30 23.44
CA LYS A 237 -13.29 9.81 22.18
C LYS A 237 -12.25 9.51 21.10
N VAL A 238 -11.00 9.94 21.26
CA VAL A 238 -9.91 9.71 20.31
C VAL A 238 -8.76 8.99 21.01
N GLU A 239 -8.36 7.87 20.46
CA GLU A 239 -7.25 7.03 20.93
C GLU A 239 -6.10 7.05 19.92
N PHE A 240 -4.87 7.26 20.38
CA PHE A 240 -3.64 7.04 19.63
C PHE A 240 -3.02 5.72 20.13
N ALA A 241 -3.30 4.62 19.41
CA ALA A 241 -2.98 3.25 19.84
C ALA A 241 -1.53 2.84 19.52
N GLY A 242 -0.75 3.72 18.86
CA GLY A 242 0.60 3.41 18.43
C GLY A 242 0.64 2.40 17.27
N VAL A 243 1.84 1.93 16.95
CA VAL A 243 2.04 0.94 15.88
C VAL A 243 1.50 -0.41 16.33
N LYS A 244 0.71 -1.05 15.47
CA LYS A 244 0.23 -2.42 15.63
C LYS A 244 0.62 -3.22 14.39
N ASP A 245 0.86 -4.51 14.57
CA ASP A 245 1.14 -5.48 13.51
C ASP A 245 0.47 -6.83 13.81
N GLY A 246 0.49 -7.74 12.84
CA GLY A 246 -0.05 -9.09 12.99
C GLY A 246 -1.47 -9.11 13.58
N ASP A 247 -1.65 -9.97 14.59
CA ASP A 247 -2.95 -10.19 15.24
C ASP A 247 -3.46 -8.94 15.97
N ALA A 248 -2.57 -8.09 16.48
CA ALA A 248 -2.95 -6.85 17.16
C ALA A 248 -3.54 -5.83 16.17
N LEU A 249 -3.02 -5.75 14.94
CA LEU A 249 -3.60 -4.93 13.88
C LEU A 249 -4.90 -5.53 13.38
N ALA A 250 -4.96 -6.85 13.18
CA ALA A 250 -6.16 -7.56 12.80
C ALA A 250 -7.31 -7.32 13.79
N ALA A 251 -7.03 -7.33 15.10
CA ALA A 251 -8.02 -7.00 16.13
C ALA A 251 -8.55 -5.55 16.00
N CYS A 252 -7.69 -4.58 15.62
CA CYS A 252 -8.14 -3.21 15.40
C CYS A 252 -9.15 -3.11 14.23
N TYR A 253 -8.88 -3.82 13.11
CA TYR A 253 -9.85 -3.91 12.01
C TYR A 253 -11.13 -4.62 12.44
N ALA A 254 -10.99 -5.72 13.18
CA ALA A 254 -12.13 -6.51 13.65
C ALA A 254 -13.05 -5.75 14.62
N GLU A 255 -12.53 -4.82 15.37
CA GLU A 255 -13.29 -4.02 16.33
C GLU A 255 -13.93 -2.77 15.72
N ALA A 256 -13.52 -2.34 14.53
CA ALA A 256 -14.00 -1.14 13.89
C ALA A 256 -15.35 -1.35 13.18
N ASP A 257 -16.08 -0.26 12.97
CA ASP A 257 -17.33 -0.20 12.20
C ASP A 257 -17.13 0.43 10.82
N VAL A 258 -16.06 1.23 10.65
CA VAL A 258 -15.67 1.90 9.41
C VAL A 258 -14.17 2.19 9.40
N LEU A 259 -13.55 2.08 8.25
CA LEU A 259 -12.20 2.59 8.03
C LEU A 259 -12.28 4.00 7.41
N CYS A 260 -11.59 4.98 8.01
CA CYS A 260 -11.52 6.35 7.51
C CYS A 260 -10.10 6.69 7.05
N LEU A 261 -9.93 7.08 5.78
CA LEU A 261 -8.65 7.51 5.23
C LEU A 261 -8.81 8.76 4.34
N PRO A 262 -9.04 9.96 4.92
CA PRO A 262 -9.32 11.20 4.19
C PRO A 262 -8.04 11.87 3.69
N SER A 263 -7.17 11.13 3.05
CA SER A 263 -5.83 11.56 2.64
C SER A 263 -5.88 12.61 1.54
N HIS A 264 -4.92 13.55 1.54
CA HIS A 264 -4.69 14.50 0.45
C HIS A 264 -3.87 13.87 -0.69
N ARG A 265 -3.05 12.85 -0.38
CA ARG A 265 -2.20 12.16 -1.37
C ARG A 265 -1.93 10.73 -0.96
N GLU A 266 -2.12 9.80 -1.91
CA GLU A 266 -1.86 8.38 -1.75
C GLU A 266 -1.20 7.76 -2.99
N GLY A 267 -0.61 6.57 -2.79
CA GLY A 267 -0.43 5.61 -3.87
C GLY A 267 -1.63 4.65 -3.89
N VAL A 268 -1.38 3.39 -3.51
CA VAL A 268 -2.43 2.42 -3.17
C VAL A 268 -2.28 2.10 -1.68
N PRO A 269 -3.12 2.64 -0.80
CA PRO A 269 -2.99 2.41 0.63
C PRO A 269 -3.44 0.99 1.01
N LEU A 270 -2.48 0.18 1.48
CA LEU A 270 -2.77 -1.20 1.93
C LEU A 270 -3.85 -1.23 3.01
N ALA A 271 -3.87 -0.24 3.90
CA ALA A 271 -4.88 -0.14 4.96
C ALA A 271 -6.32 -0.18 4.42
N ILE A 272 -6.58 0.39 3.24
CA ILE A 272 -7.90 0.29 2.59
C ILE A 272 -8.20 -1.15 2.20
N LEU A 273 -7.29 -1.81 1.50
CA LEU A 273 -7.48 -3.20 1.09
C LEU A 273 -7.61 -4.14 2.31
N GLU A 274 -6.82 -3.89 3.35
CA GLU A 274 -6.92 -4.61 4.62
C GLU A 274 -8.30 -4.39 5.27
N GLY A 275 -8.73 -3.14 5.47
CA GLY A 275 -10.04 -2.82 6.04
C GLY A 275 -11.19 -3.46 5.26
N MET A 276 -11.15 -3.37 3.93
CA MET A 276 -12.12 -4.03 3.04
C MET A 276 -12.12 -5.56 3.23
N SER A 277 -10.96 -6.19 3.45
CA SER A 277 -10.87 -7.63 3.68
C SER A 277 -11.55 -8.07 4.98
N PHE A 278 -11.60 -7.17 5.95
CA PHE A 278 -12.38 -7.33 7.18
C PHE A 278 -13.87 -6.98 7.03
N GLY A 279 -14.31 -6.58 5.84
CA GLY A 279 -15.70 -6.21 5.59
C GLY A 279 -16.07 -4.83 6.15
N LEU A 280 -15.09 -3.96 6.37
CA LEU A 280 -15.36 -2.58 6.74
C LEU A 280 -15.75 -1.77 5.51
N PRO A 281 -16.82 -0.99 5.53
CA PRO A 281 -17.01 0.09 4.59
C PRO A 281 -15.89 1.11 4.77
N VAL A 282 -15.50 1.77 3.69
CA VAL A 282 -14.40 2.73 3.68
C VAL A 282 -14.94 4.13 3.43
N ILE A 283 -14.55 5.10 4.26
CA ILE A 283 -14.67 6.54 3.94
C ILE A 283 -13.27 7.01 3.53
N ALA A 284 -13.12 7.47 2.30
CA ALA A 284 -11.82 7.91 1.77
C ALA A 284 -11.97 9.07 0.79
N THR A 285 -10.86 9.57 0.30
CA THR A 285 -10.80 10.60 -0.74
C THR A 285 -10.42 9.98 -2.09
N PRO A 286 -10.90 10.51 -3.23
CA PRO A 286 -10.61 9.96 -4.56
C PRO A 286 -9.21 10.37 -5.04
N VAL A 287 -8.16 10.08 -4.26
CA VAL A 287 -6.77 10.43 -4.59
C VAL A 287 -5.91 9.19 -4.83
N GLY A 288 -4.93 9.30 -5.73
CA GLY A 288 -4.02 8.21 -6.09
C GLY A 288 -4.77 7.00 -6.66
N GLY A 289 -4.46 5.81 -6.15
CA GLY A 289 -5.11 4.56 -6.55
C GLY A 289 -6.30 4.17 -5.64
N ILE A 290 -6.83 5.06 -4.81
CA ILE A 290 -8.02 4.77 -4.00
C ILE A 290 -9.24 4.46 -4.87
N PRO A 291 -9.55 5.25 -5.94
CA PRO A 291 -10.70 4.98 -6.81
C PRO A 291 -10.62 3.66 -7.58
N ASP A 292 -9.45 3.03 -7.66
CA ASP A 292 -9.30 1.72 -8.28
C ASP A 292 -9.94 0.60 -7.46
N PHE A 293 -10.17 0.84 -6.17
CA PHE A 293 -10.69 -0.15 -5.21
C PHE A 293 -11.96 0.30 -4.50
N VAL A 294 -12.15 1.61 -4.33
CA VAL A 294 -13.31 2.18 -3.62
C VAL A 294 -14.19 2.94 -4.60
N SER A 295 -15.44 2.48 -4.73
CA SER A 295 -16.50 3.14 -5.49
C SER A 295 -17.56 3.67 -4.52
N SER A 296 -17.95 4.96 -4.67
CA SER A 296 -18.99 5.54 -3.82
C SER A 296 -20.31 4.79 -3.94
N ASP A 297 -20.97 4.58 -2.81
CA ASP A 297 -22.26 3.91 -2.66
C ASP A 297 -22.30 2.42 -3.04
N GLU A 298 -21.17 1.89 -3.54
CA GLU A 298 -21.03 0.46 -3.84
C GLU A 298 -20.33 -0.30 -2.71
N ASN A 299 -19.10 0.13 -2.34
CA ASN A 299 -18.26 -0.52 -1.32
C ASN A 299 -17.61 0.45 -0.33
N GLY A 300 -17.95 1.74 -0.42
CA GLY A 300 -17.46 2.81 0.45
C GLY A 300 -18.13 4.14 0.13
N LEU A 301 -17.61 5.20 0.72
CA LEU A 301 -18.01 6.59 0.44
C LEU A 301 -16.74 7.40 0.10
N LEU A 302 -16.75 8.07 -1.04
CA LEU A 302 -15.66 8.97 -1.44
C LEU A 302 -16.07 10.43 -1.19
N VAL A 303 -15.22 11.15 -0.45
CA VAL A 303 -15.42 12.56 -0.10
C VAL A 303 -14.29 13.43 -0.66
N PRO A 304 -14.53 14.70 -1.02
CA PRO A 304 -13.47 15.58 -1.52
C PRO A 304 -12.34 15.74 -0.47
N PRO A 305 -11.06 15.77 -0.89
CA PRO A 305 -9.95 16.03 0.02
C PRO A 305 -10.10 17.38 0.74
N GLY A 306 -9.91 17.41 2.06
CA GLY A 306 -10.02 18.60 2.88
C GLY A 306 -11.44 19.04 3.22
N ASP A 307 -12.47 18.38 2.67
CA ASP A 307 -13.87 18.70 2.96
C ASP A 307 -14.35 18.05 4.26
N VAL A 308 -14.19 18.78 5.35
CA VAL A 308 -14.60 18.36 6.69
C VAL A 308 -16.12 18.17 6.79
N ALA A 309 -16.92 18.92 6.00
CA ALA A 309 -18.37 18.81 6.05
C ALA A 309 -18.84 17.51 5.40
N ALA A 310 -18.36 17.21 4.18
CA ALA A 310 -18.66 15.96 3.49
C ALA A 310 -18.16 14.74 4.28
N LEU A 311 -16.98 14.84 4.93
CA LEU A 311 -16.46 13.78 5.78
C LEU A 311 -17.34 13.53 7.01
N ALA A 312 -17.83 14.60 7.66
CA ALA A 312 -18.75 14.48 8.80
C ALA A 312 -20.11 13.89 8.38
N GLU A 313 -20.62 14.27 7.22
CA GLU A 313 -21.87 13.70 6.66
C GLU A 313 -21.70 12.21 6.37
N ALA A 314 -20.60 11.78 5.76
CA ALA A 314 -20.32 10.37 5.51
C ALA A 314 -20.19 9.56 6.80
N ILE A 315 -19.55 10.11 7.84
CA ILE A 315 -19.46 9.50 9.17
C ILE A 315 -20.87 9.35 9.76
N THR A 316 -21.68 10.42 9.74
CA THR A 316 -23.05 10.43 10.28
C THR A 316 -23.93 9.42 9.55
N THR A 317 -23.88 9.40 8.23
CA THR A 317 -24.64 8.45 7.39
C THR A 317 -24.34 7.01 7.78
N LEU A 318 -23.05 6.64 7.85
CA LEU A 318 -22.69 5.28 8.24
C LEU A 318 -22.93 4.98 9.72
N ALA A 319 -22.92 5.96 10.60
CA ALA A 319 -23.23 5.75 12.00
C ALA A 319 -24.73 5.43 12.21
N LEU A 320 -25.61 6.11 11.49
CA LEU A 320 -27.05 5.99 11.66
C LEU A 320 -27.67 4.85 10.83
N ASP A 321 -27.08 4.50 9.68
CA ASP A 321 -27.58 3.44 8.81
C ASP A 321 -26.74 2.15 8.88
N SER A 322 -27.10 1.26 9.78
CA SER A 322 -26.43 -0.04 9.93
C SER A 322 -26.63 -0.98 8.73
N SER A 323 -27.73 -0.82 8.00
CA SER A 323 -28.03 -1.61 6.81
C SER A 323 -27.09 -1.22 5.66
N LEU A 324 -26.93 0.10 5.43
CA LEU A 324 -25.98 0.63 4.48
C LEU A 324 -24.55 0.18 4.84
N ARG A 325 -24.15 0.29 6.12
CA ARG A 325 -22.83 -0.18 6.58
C ARG A 325 -22.59 -1.64 6.20
N SER A 326 -23.55 -2.50 6.53
CA SER A 326 -23.43 -3.95 6.25
C SER A 326 -23.35 -4.24 4.76
N ARG A 327 -24.16 -3.56 3.95
CA ARG A 327 -24.15 -3.72 2.48
C ARG A 327 -22.82 -3.28 1.87
N LEU A 328 -22.35 -2.09 2.21
CA LEU A 328 -21.08 -1.56 1.70
C LEU A 328 -19.88 -2.42 2.15
N GLY A 329 -19.86 -2.84 3.41
CA GLY A 329 -18.81 -3.70 3.95
C GLY A 329 -18.76 -5.09 3.30
N ALA A 330 -19.92 -5.69 3.03
CA ALA A 330 -19.98 -6.97 2.31
C ALA A 330 -19.44 -6.84 0.88
N ALA A 331 -19.85 -5.79 0.17
CA ALA A 331 -19.36 -5.50 -1.18
C ALA A 331 -17.86 -5.16 -1.18
N ALA A 332 -17.36 -4.43 -0.20
CA ALA A 332 -15.95 -4.15 -0.02
C ALA A 332 -15.12 -5.44 0.11
N ARG A 333 -15.57 -6.36 0.96
CA ARG A 333 -14.90 -7.65 1.18
C ARG A 333 -14.88 -8.50 -0.08
N GLU A 334 -15.99 -8.61 -0.78
CA GLU A 334 -16.08 -9.38 -2.02
C GLU A 334 -15.20 -8.79 -3.12
N GLY A 335 -15.26 -7.46 -3.32
CA GLY A 335 -14.47 -6.76 -4.32
C GLY A 335 -12.96 -6.92 -4.10
N VAL A 336 -12.49 -6.72 -2.87
CA VAL A 336 -11.06 -6.87 -2.58
C VAL A 336 -10.61 -8.33 -2.63
N ARG A 337 -11.48 -9.28 -2.26
CA ARG A 337 -11.20 -10.73 -2.38
C ARG A 337 -10.98 -11.13 -3.83
N ALA A 338 -11.85 -10.67 -4.72
CA ALA A 338 -11.77 -10.96 -6.15
C ALA A 338 -10.50 -10.38 -6.79
N GLN A 339 -10.04 -9.21 -6.34
CA GLN A 339 -8.90 -8.50 -6.94
C GLN A 339 -7.56 -8.81 -6.28
N ALA A 340 -7.50 -8.79 -4.93
CA ALA A 340 -6.27 -8.81 -4.13
C ALA A 340 -6.16 -10.06 -3.21
N GLY A 341 -7.07 -11.01 -3.32
CA GLY A 341 -6.96 -12.30 -2.61
C GLY A 341 -5.67 -13.04 -2.97
N SER A 342 -5.02 -13.67 -1.98
CA SER A 342 -3.72 -14.33 -2.17
C SER A 342 -3.69 -15.33 -3.33
N GLU A 343 -4.77 -16.08 -3.55
CA GLU A 343 -4.87 -17.05 -4.65
C GLU A 343 -4.97 -16.32 -6.01
N THR A 344 -5.81 -15.30 -6.13
CA THR A 344 -5.96 -14.48 -7.34
C THR A 344 -4.62 -13.83 -7.71
N VAL A 345 -3.95 -13.26 -6.74
CA VAL A 345 -2.63 -12.60 -6.94
C VAL A 345 -1.57 -13.64 -7.33
N ALA A 346 -1.56 -14.82 -6.70
CA ALA A 346 -0.62 -15.89 -7.03
C ALA A 346 -0.80 -16.37 -8.48
N ASN A 347 -2.04 -16.55 -8.94
CA ASN A 347 -2.34 -16.95 -10.31
C ASN A 347 -1.90 -15.89 -11.33
N ARG A 348 -2.16 -14.62 -11.07
CA ARG A 348 -1.70 -13.51 -11.94
C ARG A 348 -0.17 -13.43 -12.04
N TRP A 349 0.55 -13.65 -10.94
CA TRP A 349 2.01 -13.71 -10.96
C TRP A 349 2.51 -14.95 -11.69
N HIS A 350 1.85 -16.11 -11.55
CA HIS A 350 2.16 -17.29 -12.34
C HIS A 350 2.08 -17.00 -13.84
N GLU A 351 1.02 -16.35 -14.29
CA GLU A 351 0.82 -15.97 -15.70
C GLU A 351 1.95 -15.06 -16.20
N VAL A 352 2.28 -14.00 -15.45
CA VAL A 352 3.35 -13.06 -15.81
C VAL A 352 4.71 -13.77 -15.89
N TYR A 353 5.05 -14.63 -14.94
CA TYR A 353 6.31 -15.38 -14.99
C TYR A 353 6.34 -16.34 -16.17
N SER A 354 5.24 -17.03 -16.45
CA SER A 354 5.12 -17.97 -17.59
C SER A 354 5.22 -17.24 -18.93
N GLU A 355 4.56 -16.09 -19.07
CA GLU A 355 4.65 -15.23 -20.25
C GLU A 355 6.10 -14.78 -20.52
N VAL A 356 6.76 -14.23 -19.49
CA VAL A 356 8.14 -13.74 -19.64
C VAL A 356 9.13 -14.86 -19.88
N GLU A 357 8.90 -16.04 -19.34
CA GLU A 357 9.75 -17.21 -19.54
C GLU A 357 9.66 -17.78 -20.97
N ALA A 358 8.48 -17.67 -21.60
CA ALA A 358 8.27 -18.13 -22.98
C ALA A 358 8.93 -17.25 -24.05
N LEU A 359 9.17 -15.95 -23.74
CA LEU A 359 9.90 -15.03 -24.65
C LEU A 359 11.36 -15.44 -24.85
#